data_a26390c1225af75b1e7f61def5d7d68a
#
_entry.id   a26390c1225af75b1e7f61def5d7d68a
#
_cell.length_a   1.000
_cell.length_b   1.000
_cell.length_c   1.000
_cell.angle_alpha   90.00
_cell.angle_beta   90.00
_cell.angle_gamma   90.00
#
_symmetry.space_group_name_H-M   'P 1'
#
loop_
_entity.id
_entity.type
_entity.pdbx_description
1 polymer ?
#
loop_
_entity_poly.entity_id
_entity_poly.type
_entity_poly.pdbx_seq_one_letter_code
_entity_poly.pdbx_strand_id
1 'polypeptide(L)'
;MARKITIDPVTRIEGHLRIDCEVDNGKVTNAWSSGQMWRGIEIILQGRDPRDAWAYAQRICGVCTTVHAMASVRAVEDALKLEIPLNAQYIRNMRSEERRVGKECRSRW
;
A
#
# COMPACT_ATOMS: atom_id res chain seq x y z
N MET A 1 -27.94 21.95 -6.40
CA MET A 1 -26.62 22.52 -6.01
C MET A 1 -25.74 21.37 -5.56
N ALA A 2 -24.58 21.21 -6.20
CA ALA A 2 -23.63 20.19 -5.80
C ALA A 2 -23.15 20.43 -4.35
N ARG A 3 -23.22 19.40 -3.54
CA ARG A 3 -22.76 19.42 -2.14
C ARG A 3 -21.40 18.74 -2.06
N LYS A 4 -20.41 19.41 -1.47
CA LYS A 4 -19.12 18.81 -1.18
C LYS A 4 -19.19 18.04 0.15
N ILE A 5 -18.75 16.79 0.14
CA ILE A 5 -18.63 15.92 1.30
C ILE A 5 -17.17 15.51 1.42
N THR A 6 -16.62 15.67 2.63
CA THR A 6 -15.25 15.22 2.96
C THR A 6 -15.33 14.14 4.02
N ILE A 7 -14.63 13.03 3.78
CA ILE A 7 -14.42 11.94 4.74
C ILE A 7 -12.95 11.95 5.11
N ASP A 8 -12.64 12.35 6.35
CA ASP A 8 -11.27 12.50 6.84
C ASP A 8 -11.20 12.26 8.35
N PRO A 9 -10.50 11.23 8.80
CA PRO A 9 -9.91 10.16 8.02
C PRO A 9 -10.92 9.08 7.61
N VAL A 10 -10.59 8.30 6.58
CA VAL A 10 -11.25 7.02 6.32
C VAL A 10 -10.85 6.04 7.41
N THR A 11 -11.84 5.40 8.06
CA THR A 11 -11.61 4.49 9.19
C THR A 11 -11.36 3.04 8.74
N ARG A 12 -10.89 2.19 9.67
CA ARG A 12 -10.60 0.75 9.47
C ARG A 12 -9.50 0.48 8.43
N ILE A 13 -8.59 1.41 8.28
CA ILE A 13 -7.39 1.26 7.47
C ILE A 13 -6.16 1.61 8.32
N GLU A 14 -4.98 1.21 7.86
CA GLU A 14 -3.71 1.72 8.36
C GLU A 14 -3.31 2.96 7.56
N GLY A 15 -2.91 4.02 8.26
CA GLY A 15 -2.54 5.30 7.69
C GLY A 15 -3.73 6.28 7.58
N HIS A 16 -3.48 7.43 6.96
CA HIS A 16 -4.47 8.48 6.77
C HIS A 16 -4.86 8.62 5.31
N LEU A 17 -6.11 8.29 5.02
CA LEU A 17 -6.75 8.51 3.73
C LEU A 17 -7.89 9.50 3.90
N ARG A 18 -7.90 10.51 3.05
CA ARG A 18 -9.00 11.45 2.89
C ARG A 18 -9.70 11.23 1.55
N ILE A 19 -11.02 11.30 1.56
CA ILE A 19 -11.83 11.28 0.36
C ILE A 19 -12.70 12.53 0.33
N ASP A 20 -12.59 13.27 -0.77
CA ASP A 20 -13.48 14.39 -1.09
C ASP A 20 -14.43 13.97 -2.22
N CYS A 21 -15.72 14.23 -2.05
CA CYS A 21 -16.74 13.92 -3.05
C CYS A 21 -17.61 15.15 -3.35
N GLU A 22 -18.03 15.28 -4.59
CA GLU A 22 -19.11 16.15 -5.00
C GLU A 22 -20.36 15.31 -5.25
N VAL A 23 -21.45 15.71 -4.63
CA VAL A 23 -22.73 15.01 -4.73
C VAL A 23 -23.79 15.97 -5.26
N ASP A 24 -24.43 15.62 -6.35
CA ASP A 24 -25.60 16.32 -6.90
C ASP A 24 -26.75 15.35 -7.12
N ASN A 25 -27.94 15.75 -6.66
CA ASN A 25 -29.17 14.93 -6.74
C ASN A 25 -28.99 13.48 -6.23
N GLY A 26 -28.25 13.30 -5.12
CA GLY A 26 -28.04 12.01 -4.49
C GLY A 26 -27.01 11.09 -5.22
N LYS A 27 -26.35 11.59 -6.25
CA LYS A 27 -25.32 10.86 -7.00
C LYS A 27 -23.96 11.54 -6.82
N VAL A 28 -22.90 10.73 -6.67
CA VAL A 28 -21.53 11.22 -6.70
C VAL A 28 -21.17 11.60 -8.13
N THR A 29 -20.87 12.88 -8.36
CA THR A 29 -20.48 13.40 -9.67
C THR A 29 -18.97 13.42 -9.82
N ASN A 30 -18.25 13.62 -8.72
CA ASN A 30 -16.79 13.66 -8.69
C ASN A 30 -16.26 13.11 -7.37
N ALA A 31 -15.07 12.48 -7.38
CA ALA A 31 -14.42 12.00 -6.16
C ALA A 31 -12.90 12.07 -6.30
N TRP A 32 -12.24 12.45 -5.20
CA TRP A 32 -10.79 12.50 -5.09
C TRP A 32 -10.35 11.74 -3.86
N SER A 33 -9.27 10.96 -3.99
CA SER A 33 -8.57 10.33 -2.86
C SER A 33 -7.23 11.04 -2.62
N SER A 34 -6.88 11.20 -1.36
CA SER A 34 -5.66 11.88 -0.94
C SER A 34 -5.01 11.15 0.22
N GLY A 35 -3.81 10.62 0.01
CA GLY A 35 -2.97 10.07 1.07
C GLY A 35 -2.35 11.21 1.88
N GLN A 36 -2.65 11.25 3.18
CA GLN A 36 -2.22 12.36 4.05
C GLN A 36 -0.84 12.13 4.68
N MET A 37 -0.27 10.93 4.53
CA MET A 37 1.03 10.57 5.12
C MET A 37 2.09 10.35 4.04
N TRP A 38 2.23 11.29 3.12
CA TRP A 38 3.26 11.25 2.10
C TRP A 38 4.65 11.46 2.70
N ARG A 39 5.62 10.61 2.34
CA ARG A 39 7.00 10.65 2.83
C ARG A 39 8.04 10.81 1.73
N GLY A 40 7.63 11.00 0.47
CA GLY A 40 8.52 11.23 -0.65
C GLY A 40 9.37 10.02 -1.03
N ILE A 41 8.87 8.79 -0.84
CA ILE A 41 9.62 7.57 -1.16
C ILE A 41 10.04 7.52 -2.63
N GLU A 42 9.22 8.03 -3.51
CA GLU A 42 9.49 8.16 -4.95
C GLU A 42 10.69 9.09 -5.23
N ILE A 43 10.90 10.11 -4.41
CA ILE A 43 12.07 11.00 -4.51
C ILE A 43 13.29 10.33 -3.88
N ILE A 44 13.13 9.65 -2.76
CA ILE A 44 14.20 8.94 -2.06
C ILE A 44 14.81 7.85 -2.94
N LEU A 45 14.00 7.21 -3.78
CA LEU A 45 14.45 6.11 -4.65
C LEU A 45 15.15 6.61 -5.93
N GLN A 46 15.02 7.88 -6.29
CA GLN A 46 15.65 8.40 -7.51
C GLN A 46 17.17 8.28 -7.43
N GLY A 47 17.77 7.71 -8.49
CA GLY A 47 19.22 7.52 -8.61
C GLY A 47 19.80 6.41 -7.73
N ARG A 48 18.96 5.63 -7.03
CA ARG A 48 19.41 4.48 -6.24
C ARG A 48 19.35 3.19 -7.05
N ASP A 49 20.15 2.20 -6.62
CA ASP A 49 20.08 0.87 -7.20
C ASP A 49 18.69 0.26 -6.96
N PRO A 50 17.96 -0.17 -8.00
CA PRO A 50 16.64 -0.76 -7.82
C PRO A 50 16.64 -2.03 -6.95
N ARG A 51 17.79 -2.74 -6.85
CA ARG A 51 17.93 -3.91 -5.98
C ARG A 51 17.85 -3.57 -4.49
N ASP A 52 18.13 -2.32 -4.12
CA ASP A 52 18.04 -1.82 -2.75
C ASP A 52 16.68 -1.19 -2.43
N ALA A 53 15.82 -1.00 -3.43
CA ALA A 53 14.54 -0.31 -3.28
C ALA A 53 13.64 -0.93 -2.21
N TRP A 54 13.68 -2.26 -2.04
CA TRP A 54 12.91 -2.96 -1.02
C TRP A 54 13.23 -2.52 0.41
N ALA A 55 14.50 -2.18 0.69
CA ALA A 55 14.94 -1.74 2.01
C ALA A 55 14.33 -0.39 2.39
N TYR A 56 14.09 0.48 1.42
CA TYR A 56 13.40 1.76 1.61
C TYR A 56 11.89 1.57 1.60
N ALA A 57 11.34 0.83 0.64
CA ALA A 57 9.92 0.61 0.49
C ALA A 57 9.28 -0.01 1.74
N GLN A 58 9.96 -0.94 2.41
CA GLN A 58 9.48 -1.53 3.65
C GLN A 58 9.29 -0.51 4.79
N ARG A 59 9.94 0.66 4.73
CA ARG A 59 9.84 1.73 5.74
C ARG A 59 8.62 2.63 5.55
N ILE A 60 7.87 2.46 4.48
CA ILE A 60 6.62 3.19 4.26
C ILE A 60 5.64 2.91 5.40
N CYS A 61 5.58 1.66 5.87
CA CYS A 61 4.66 1.25 6.93
C CYS A 61 5.29 0.20 7.85
N GLY A 62 5.21 0.43 9.15
CA GLY A 62 5.67 -0.53 10.16
C GLY A 62 4.75 -1.74 10.31
N VAL A 63 3.45 -1.57 10.07
CA VAL A 63 2.44 -2.63 10.16
C VAL A 63 2.46 -3.54 8.94
N CYS A 64 2.61 -2.98 7.73
CA CYS A 64 2.61 -3.71 6.46
C CYS A 64 3.99 -3.77 5.79
N THR A 65 5.05 -3.75 6.58
CA THR A 65 6.46 -3.73 6.15
C THR A 65 6.77 -4.77 5.09
N THR A 66 6.42 -6.02 5.33
CA THR A 66 6.70 -7.14 4.42
C THR A 66 5.97 -7.00 3.09
N VAL A 67 4.75 -6.48 3.08
CA VAL A 67 3.97 -6.30 1.86
C VAL A 67 4.62 -5.26 0.95
N HIS A 68 5.07 -4.15 1.49
CA HIS A 68 5.81 -3.14 0.73
C HIS A 68 7.14 -3.66 0.20
N ALA A 69 7.90 -4.38 1.02
CA ALA A 69 9.14 -5.02 0.58
C ALA A 69 8.88 -5.99 -0.57
N MET A 70 7.86 -6.85 -0.44
CA MET A 70 7.51 -7.82 -1.47
C MET A 70 7.02 -7.18 -2.78
N ALA A 71 6.25 -6.10 -2.69
CA ALA A 71 5.82 -5.36 -3.88
C ALA A 71 7.03 -4.78 -4.63
N SER A 72 7.97 -4.18 -3.91
CA SER A 72 9.21 -3.64 -4.47
C SER A 72 10.07 -4.73 -5.11
N VAL A 73 10.30 -5.84 -4.40
CA VAL A 73 11.10 -6.96 -4.92
C VAL A 73 10.47 -7.52 -6.20
N ARG A 74 9.16 -7.78 -6.22
CA ARG A 74 8.47 -8.32 -7.40
C ARG A 74 8.54 -7.37 -8.60
N ALA A 75 8.45 -6.06 -8.37
CA ALA A 75 8.60 -5.08 -9.45
C ALA A 75 10.00 -5.12 -10.09
N VAL A 76 11.04 -5.25 -9.27
CA VAL A 76 12.43 -5.37 -9.76
C VAL A 76 12.68 -6.71 -10.45
N GLU A 77 12.19 -7.80 -9.90
CA GLU A 77 12.28 -9.14 -10.49
C GLU A 77 11.61 -9.20 -11.87
N ASP A 78 10.44 -8.59 -12.00
CA ASP A 78 9.76 -8.51 -13.29
C ASP A 78 10.52 -7.64 -14.30
N ALA A 79 11.04 -6.50 -13.86
CA ALA A 79 11.85 -5.63 -14.72
C ALA A 79 13.12 -6.30 -15.22
N LEU A 80 13.77 -7.10 -14.37
CA LEU A 80 14.99 -7.85 -14.69
C LEU A 80 14.73 -9.22 -15.30
N LYS A 81 13.46 -9.65 -15.42
CA LYS A 81 13.04 -10.96 -15.91
C LYS A 81 13.70 -12.13 -15.18
N LEU A 82 13.78 -12.02 -13.84
CA LEU A 82 14.39 -13.04 -12.99
C LEU A 82 13.43 -14.21 -12.76
N GLU A 83 13.94 -15.43 -12.93
CA GLU A 83 13.23 -16.64 -12.51
C GLU A 83 13.43 -16.87 -11.02
N ILE A 84 12.32 -16.94 -10.29
CA ILE A 84 12.34 -17.09 -8.83
C ILE A 84 12.19 -18.57 -8.47
N PRO A 85 13.14 -19.15 -7.70
CA PRO A 85 13.05 -20.53 -7.25
C PRO A 85 11.75 -20.80 -6.48
N LEU A 86 11.16 -21.99 -6.71
CA LEU A 86 9.88 -22.38 -6.11
C LEU A 86 9.88 -22.29 -4.58
N ASN A 87 10.98 -22.70 -3.94
CA ASN A 87 11.13 -22.61 -2.49
C ASN A 87 11.08 -21.16 -1.97
N ALA A 88 11.66 -20.20 -2.72
CA ALA A 88 11.57 -18.80 -2.36
C ALA A 88 10.12 -18.28 -2.43
N GLN A 89 9.35 -18.74 -3.44
CA GLN A 89 7.92 -18.40 -3.53
C GLN A 89 7.13 -18.94 -2.35
N TYR A 90 7.37 -20.17 -1.92
CA TYR A 90 6.72 -20.75 -0.73
C TYR A 90 7.04 -19.99 0.54
N ILE A 91 8.30 -19.64 0.80
CA ILE A 91 8.72 -18.86 1.96
C ILE A 91 8.02 -17.47 1.95
N ARG A 92 7.96 -16.83 0.80
CA ARG A 92 7.29 -15.52 0.64
C ARG A 92 5.80 -15.61 0.91
N ASN A 93 5.15 -16.68 0.44
CA ASN A 93 3.73 -16.90 0.64
C ASN A 93 3.41 -17.14 2.12
N MET A 94 4.18 -17.98 2.81
CA MET A 94 4.02 -18.18 4.26
C MET A 94 4.11 -16.86 5.03
N ARG A 95 5.10 -16.01 4.75
CA ARG A 95 5.25 -14.72 5.42
C ARG A 95 4.09 -13.75 5.14
N SER A 96 3.49 -13.81 3.97
CA SER A 96 2.33 -12.98 3.62
C SER A 96 1.02 -13.53 4.20
N GLU A 97 0.89 -14.85 4.29
CA GLU A 97 -0.29 -15.52 4.84
C GLU A 97 -0.42 -15.32 6.35
N GLU A 98 0.64 -15.48 7.13
CA GLU A 98 0.67 -15.18 8.57
C GLU A 98 0.15 -13.78 8.89
N ARG A 99 0.46 -12.80 8.04
CA ARG A 99 -0.05 -11.44 8.23
C ARG A 99 -1.55 -11.31 7.94
N ARG A 100 -2.08 -12.05 6.98
CA ARG A 100 -3.53 -12.06 6.71
C ARG A 100 -4.29 -12.63 7.88
N VAL A 101 -3.87 -13.77 8.39
CA VAL A 101 -4.46 -14.41 9.57
C VAL A 101 -4.42 -13.48 10.79
N GLY A 102 -3.31 -12.81 11.04
CA GLY A 102 -3.20 -11.84 12.13
C GLY A 102 -4.12 -10.62 11.98
N LYS A 103 -4.40 -10.17 10.76
CA LYS A 103 -5.37 -9.09 10.50
C LYS A 103 -6.81 -9.54 10.70
N GLU A 104 -7.16 -10.74 10.29
CA GLU A 104 -8.49 -11.31 10.49
C GLU A 104 -8.81 -11.51 11.97
N CYS A 105 -7.85 -11.93 12.78
CA CYS A 105 -8.01 -12.01 14.24
C CYS A 105 -8.28 -10.65 14.89
N ARG A 106 -7.69 -9.56 14.40
CA ARG A 106 -7.93 -8.20 14.93
C ARG A 106 -9.26 -7.60 14.51
N SER A 107 -9.86 -8.05 13.42
CA SER A 107 -11.14 -7.54 12.94
C SER A 107 -12.37 -8.15 13.64
N ARG A 108 -12.17 -9.09 14.53
CA ARG A 108 -13.24 -9.78 15.29
C ARG A 108 -13.46 -9.27 16.72
N TRP A 109 -12.70 -8.23 17.15
CA TRP A 109 -12.88 -7.60 18.47
C TRP A 109 -13.37 -6.17 18.36
#